data_5b9133391ca92f802e9204217eace74b
#
_entry.id   5b9133391ca92f802e9204217eace74b
#
_cell.length_a   1.000
_cell.length_b   1.000
_cell.length_c   1.000
_cell.angle_alpha   90.00
_cell.angle_beta   90.00
_cell.angle_gamma   90.00
#
_symmetry.space_group_name_H-M   'P 1'
#
loop_
_entity.id
_entity.type
_entity.pdbx_description
1 polymer ?
#
loop_
_entity_poly.entity_id
_entity_poly.type
_entity_poly.pdbx_seq_one_letter_code
_entity_poly.pdbx_strand_id
1 'polypeptide(L)' 'MTLTEGQFQYMVEEMTADLIRLVMENENLSMPNAFDKVYNSCTYKNLLNPLSQLYYQSPGYVYSCLCAEA' A
#
# COMPACT_ATOMS: atom_id res chain seq x y z
N MET A 1 -19.18 -12.36 -1.64
CA MET A 1 -19.54 -10.98 -2.03
C MET A 1 -18.48 -10.42 -2.96
N THR A 2 -18.91 -9.83 -4.06
CA THR A 2 -18.00 -9.31 -5.07
C THR A 2 -17.90 -7.79 -4.91
N LEU A 3 -16.68 -7.26 -4.80
CA LEU A 3 -16.47 -5.82 -4.77
C LEU A 3 -16.66 -5.24 -6.17
N THR A 4 -17.24 -4.06 -6.24
CA THR A 4 -17.26 -3.31 -7.48
C THR A 4 -15.86 -2.76 -7.76
N GLU A 5 -15.59 -2.45 -9.02
CA GLU A 5 -14.29 -1.86 -9.39
C GLU A 5 -14.03 -0.57 -8.62
N GLY A 6 -15.06 0.27 -8.46
CA GLY A 6 -14.91 1.52 -7.71
C GLY A 6 -14.61 1.29 -6.24
N GLN A 7 -15.23 0.28 -5.63
CA GLN A 7 -14.95 -0.08 -4.23
C GLN A 7 -13.52 -0.58 -4.07
N PHE A 8 -13.07 -1.43 -4.98
CA PHE A 8 -11.69 -1.94 -4.95
C PHE A 8 -10.70 -0.79 -5.09
N GLN A 9 -10.93 0.10 -6.05
CA GLN A 9 -10.05 1.24 -6.27
C GLN A 9 -9.98 2.13 -5.03
N TYR A 10 -11.12 2.38 -4.38
CA TYR A 10 -11.16 3.17 -3.17
C TYR A 10 -10.31 2.53 -2.07
N MET A 11 -10.43 1.23 -1.89
CA MET A 11 -9.66 0.52 -0.86
C MET A 11 -8.16 0.55 -1.16
N VAL A 12 -7.77 0.44 -2.43
CA VAL A 12 -6.37 0.54 -2.84
C VAL A 12 -5.84 1.94 -2.53
N GLU A 13 -6.61 2.97 -2.83
CA GLU A 13 -6.19 4.35 -2.58
C GLU A 13 -6.03 4.62 -1.08
N GLU A 14 -6.97 4.14 -0.26
CA GLU A 14 -6.87 4.25 1.19
C GLU A 14 -5.62 3.57 1.72
N MET A 15 -5.37 2.35 1.27
CA MET A 15 -4.20 1.59 1.68
C MET A 15 -2.91 2.30 1.26
N THR A 16 -2.88 2.83 0.04
CA THR A 16 -1.70 3.53 -0.46
C THR A 16 -1.39 4.75 0.39
N ALA A 17 -2.43 5.53 0.75
CA ALA A 17 -2.24 6.69 1.62
C ALA A 17 -1.70 6.28 2.98
N ASP A 18 -2.22 5.21 3.55
CA ASP A 18 -1.75 4.69 4.84
C ASP A 18 -0.30 4.23 4.76
N LEU A 19 0.09 3.57 3.67
CA LEU A 19 1.48 3.12 3.48
C LEU A 19 2.43 4.30 3.38
N ILE A 20 2.05 5.34 2.63
CA ILE A 20 2.88 6.54 2.50
C ILE A 20 3.08 7.17 3.88
N ARG A 21 2.01 7.29 4.66
CA ARG A 21 2.09 7.84 6.00
C ARG A 21 3.01 7.02 6.90
N LEU A 22 2.88 5.69 6.86
CA LEU A 22 3.72 4.79 7.67
C LEU A 22 5.19 4.90 7.27
N VAL A 23 5.48 4.99 5.97
CA VAL A 23 6.86 5.17 5.51
C VAL A 23 7.43 6.49 6.01
N MET A 24 6.65 7.57 5.92
CA MET A 24 7.10 8.87 6.42
C MET A 24 7.40 8.83 7.90
N GLU A 25 6.51 8.21 8.69
CA GLU A 25 6.65 8.18 10.14
C GLU A 25 7.79 7.27 10.61
N ASN A 26 7.92 6.10 9.99
CA ASN A 26 8.88 5.09 10.45
C ASN A 26 10.27 5.25 9.85
N GLU A 27 10.37 5.86 8.68
CA GLU A 27 11.65 6.00 7.98
C GLU A 27 12.09 7.44 7.87
N ASN A 28 11.31 8.36 8.42
CA ASN A 28 11.63 9.79 8.45
C ASN A 28 11.89 10.35 7.05
N LEU A 29 11.07 9.94 6.09
CA LEU A 29 11.18 10.40 4.70
C LEU A 29 10.18 11.52 4.45
N SER A 30 10.54 12.43 3.52
CA SER A 30 9.58 13.42 3.03
C SER A 30 8.48 12.75 2.23
N MET A 31 7.36 13.44 2.01
CA MET A 31 6.26 12.88 1.26
C MET A 31 6.66 12.45 -0.16
N PRO A 32 7.40 13.26 -0.96
CA PRO A 32 7.81 12.81 -2.29
C PRO A 32 8.64 11.54 -2.27
N ASN A 33 9.55 11.41 -1.32
CA ASN A 33 10.39 10.22 -1.21
C ASN A 33 9.60 9.00 -0.74
N ALA A 34 8.69 9.18 0.20
CA ALA A 34 7.81 8.10 0.65
C ALA A 34 6.89 7.63 -0.48
N PHE A 35 6.36 8.57 -1.24
CA PHE A 35 5.51 8.30 -2.39
C PHE A 35 6.24 7.44 -3.42
N ASP A 36 7.47 7.85 -3.78
CA ASP A 36 8.29 7.10 -4.72
C ASP A 36 8.57 5.69 -4.22
N LYS A 37 8.89 5.55 -2.95
CA LYS A 37 9.17 4.22 -2.36
C LYS A 37 7.97 3.30 -2.50
N VAL A 38 6.78 3.79 -2.13
CA VAL A 38 5.56 2.98 -2.19
C VAL A 38 5.21 2.63 -3.64
N TYR A 39 5.21 3.63 -4.52
CA TYR A 39 4.76 3.42 -5.90
C TYR A 39 5.71 2.55 -6.73
N ASN A 40 6.99 2.49 -6.37
CA ASN A 40 7.95 1.66 -7.08
C ASN A 40 8.14 0.28 -6.44
N SER A 41 7.37 -0.04 -5.41
CA SER A 41 7.53 -1.30 -4.69
C SER A 41 6.77 -2.45 -5.34
N CYS A 42 7.24 -3.66 -5.10
CA CYS A 42 6.51 -4.86 -5.50
C CYS A 42 5.22 -5.00 -4.70
N THR A 43 5.22 -4.54 -3.45
CA THR A 43 4.03 -4.55 -2.61
C THR A 43 2.91 -3.74 -3.25
N TYR A 44 3.22 -2.58 -3.82
CA TYR A 44 2.20 -1.78 -4.51
C TYR A 44 1.65 -2.51 -5.72
N LYS A 45 2.50 -3.17 -6.50
CA LYS A 45 2.05 -3.96 -7.65
C LYS A 45 1.10 -5.07 -7.22
N ASN A 46 1.41 -5.73 -6.11
CA ASN A 46 0.54 -6.76 -5.56
C ASN A 46 -0.76 -6.18 -5.03
N LEU A 47 -0.70 -4.99 -4.43
CA LEU A 47 -1.90 -4.30 -3.94
C LEU A 47 -2.89 -4.03 -5.07
N LEU A 48 -2.40 -3.72 -6.27
CA LEU A 48 -3.24 -3.47 -7.43
C LEU A 48 -3.88 -4.74 -7.98
N ASN A 49 -3.42 -5.91 -7.57
CA ASN A 49 -3.97 -7.18 -8.00
C ASN A 49 -4.98 -7.67 -6.95
N PRO A 50 -6.28 -7.73 -7.28
CA PRO A 50 -7.28 -8.15 -6.29
C PRO A 50 -7.05 -9.58 -5.80
N LEU A 51 -6.36 -10.42 -6.57
CA LEU A 51 -6.09 -11.79 -6.15
C LEU A 51 -5.08 -11.88 -5.02
N SER A 52 -4.28 -10.85 -4.80
CA SER A 52 -3.31 -10.81 -3.69
C SER A 52 -4.00 -10.63 -2.35
N GLN A 53 -5.22 -10.07 -2.35
CA GLN A 53 -6.01 -9.80 -1.16
C GLN A 53 -5.36 -8.77 -0.21
N LEU A 54 -4.36 -8.03 -0.67
CA LEU A 54 -3.71 -7.02 0.17
C LEU A 54 -4.61 -5.82 0.44
N TYR A 55 -5.56 -5.56 -0.46
CA TYR A 55 -6.40 -4.37 -0.36
C TYR A 55 -7.27 -4.35 0.89
N TYR A 56 -7.55 -5.49 1.51
CA TYR A 56 -8.37 -5.52 2.71
C TYR A 56 -7.60 -5.95 3.97
N GLN A 57 -6.30 -6.12 3.87
CA GLN A 57 -5.46 -6.40 5.04
C GLN A 57 -5.25 -5.11 5.84
N SER A 58 -4.69 -5.25 7.03
CA SER A 58 -4.37 -4.06 7.82
C SER A 58 -3.19 -3.31 7.19
N PRO A 59 -3.16 -1.98 7.31
CA PRO A 59 -2.02 -1.22 6.80
C PRO A 59 -0.68 -1.66 7.39
N GLY A 60 -0.66 -2.03 8.67
CA GLY A 60 0.57 -2.52 9.31
C GLY A 60 1.08 -3.79 8.67
N TYR A 61 0.19 -4.71 8.32
CA TYR A 61 0.58 -5.94 7.64
C TYR A 61 1.18 -5.64 6.26
N VAL A 62 0.50 -4.79 5.50
CA VAL A 62 0.98 -4.45 4.15
C VAL A 62 2.31 -3.69 4.23
N TYR A 63 2.47 -2.83 5.23
CA TYR A 63 3.73 -2.14 5.46
C TYR A 63 4.86 -3.14 5.77
N SER A 64 4.57 -4.19 6.55
CA SER A 64 5.59 -5.21 6.82
C SER A 64 6.01 -5.94 5.54
N CYS A 65 5.09 -6.16 4.61
CA CYS A 65 5.43 -6.71 3.30
C CYS A 65 6.34 -5.77 2.52
N LEU A 66 6.07 -4.48 2.58
CA LEU A 66 6.90 -3.46 1.94
C LEU A 66 8.33 -3.49 2.50
N CYS A 67 8.47 -3.60 3.82
CA CYS A 67 9.77 -3.65 4.46
C CYS A 67 10.53 -4.94 4.09
N ALA A 68 9.82 -6.04 3.90
CA ALA A 68 10.42 -7.33 3.62
C ALA A 68 11.05 -7.42 2.23
N GLU A 69 10.66 -6.54 1.30
CA GLU A 69 11.20 -6.59 -0.06
C GLU A 69 12.50 -5.82 -0.24
N ALA A 70 12.98 -5.23 0.81
CA ALA A 70 14.19 -4.38 0.76
C ALA A 70 15.43 -5.14 0.30
#